data_1b3f6da9b08c467e9c88ff6faffbd59f
#
_entry.id   1b3f6da9b08c467e9c88ff6faffbd59f
#
_cell.length_a   1.000
_cell.length_b   1.000
_cell.length_c   1.000
_cell.angle_alpha   90.00
_cell.angle_beta   90.00
_cell.angle_gamma   90.00
#
_symmetry.space_group_name_H-M   'P 1'
#
loop_
_entity.id
_entity.type
_entity.pdbx_description
1 polymer ?
#
loop_
_entity_poly.entity_id
_entity_poly.type
_entity_poly.pdbx_seq_one_letter_code
_entity_poly.pdbx_strand_id
1 'polypeptide(L)'
;MRKVSKNMMIGIIAAIVVVLVIVVMMTRKKKTSKEECPIDADLLIKALGGKDNITALEASPSKLKATLKQDKDLDVETIKTLGASGIVAGHLTLTMIFGKASSIICETVLEKIK
;
A
#
# COMPACT_ATOMS: atom_id res chain seq x y z
N MET A 1 20.61 -43.04 24.55
CA MET A 1 21.11 -42.02 23.64
C MET A 1 20.26 -41.83 22.41
N ARG A 2 20.15 -42.85 21.65
CA ARG A 2 19.44 -42.75 20.36
C ARG A 2 17.94 -42.48 20.52
N LYS A 3 17.37 -42.96 21.57
CA LYS A 3 15.91 -42.71 21.86
C LYS A 3 15.64 -41.27 22.13
N VAL A 4 16.57 -40.58 22.78
CA VAL A 4 16.43 -39.17 23.09
C VAL A 4 16.56 -38.33 21.85
N SER A 5 17.44 -38.73 20.92
CA SER A 5 17.67 -37.95 19.72
C SER A 5 16.48 -37.84 18.80
N LYS A 6 15.57 -38.81 18.82
CA LYS A 6 14.36 -38.73 18.00
C LYS A 6 13.46 -37.57 18.43
N ASN A 7 13.19 -37.46 19.72
CA ASN A 7 12.39 -36.39 20.25
C ASN A 7 13.08 -35.05 20.18
N MET A 8 14.39 -35.05 20.36
CA MET A 8 15.17 -33.83 20.22
C MET A 8 15.15 -33.31 18.79
N MET A 9 15.24 -34.22 17.81
CA MET A 9 15.17 -33.81 16.40
C MET A 9 13.83 -33.19 16.04
N ILE A 10 12.74 -33.76 16.53
CA ILE A 10 11.41 -33.21 16.31
C ILE A 10 11.30 -31.81 16.89
N GLY A 11 11.81 -31.62 18.12
CA GLY A 11 11.80 -30.32 18.76
C GLY A 11 12.64 -29.28 18.01
N ILE A 12 13.82 -29.69 17.54
CA ILE A 12 14.70 -28.80 16.78
C ILE A 12 14.06 -28.41 15.46
N ILE A 13 13.47 -29.36 14.76
CA ILE A 13 12.79 -29.09 13.48
C ILE A 13 11.62 -28.12 13.68
N ALA A 14 10.85 -28.34 14.72
CA ALA A 14 9.73 -27.45 15.04
C ALA A 14 10.21 -26.04 15.34
N ALA A 15 11.29 -25.89 16.09
CA ALA A 15 11.86 -24.59 16.40
C ALA A 15 12.37 -23.89 15.15
N ILE A 16 13.03 -24.62 14.27
CA ILE A 16 13.53 -24.07 13.00
C ILE A 16 12.37 -23.58 12.13
N VAL A 17 11.29 -24.35 12.03
CA VAL A 17 10.11 -23.98 11.26
C VAL A 17 9.49 -22.68 11.80
N VAL A 18 9.36 -22.58 13.12
CA VAL A 18 8.82 -21.37 13.74
C VAL A 18 9.70 -20.16 13.44
N VAL A 19 11.00 -20.30 13.56
CA VAL A 19 11.94 -19.22 13.27
C VAL A 19 11.85 -18.82 11.81
N LEU A 20 11.77 -19.78 10.89
CA LEU A 20 11.61 -19.49 9.47
C LEU A 20 10.33 -18.72 9.17
N VAL A 21 9.23 -19.10 9.80
CA VAL A 21 7.96 -18.40 9.63
C VAL A 21 8.09 -16.95 10.10
N ILE A 22 8.69 -16.75 11.27
CA ILE A 22 8.89 -15.40 11.80
C ILE A 22 9.75 -14.56 10.87
N VAL A 23 10.84 -15.12 10.36
CA VAL A 23 11.74 -14.43 9.44
C VAL A 23 11.01 -14.04 8.16
N VAL A 24 10.22 -14.95 7.61
CA VAL A 24 9.44 -14.67 6.40
C VAL A 24 8.45 -13.54 6.63
N MET A 25 7.76 -13.56 7.77
CA MET A 25 6.82 -12.49 8.10
C MET A 25 7.52 -11.15 8.28
N MET A 26 8.66 -11.14 8.93
CA MET A 26 9.45 -9.91 9.10
C MET A 26 9.97 -9.41 7.76
N THR A 27 10.39 -10.30 6.89
CA THR A 27 10.89 -9.94 5.57
C THR A 27 9.78 -9.30 4.72
N ARG A 28 8.57 -9.84 4.81
CA ARG A 28 7.44 -9.25 4.10
C ARG A 28 7.15 -7.84 4.57
N LYS A 29 7.20 -7.59 5.86
CA LYS A 29 7.00 -6.25 6.41
C LYS A 29 8.10 -5.30 5.95
N LYS A 30 9.35 -5.76 5.93
CA LYS A 30 10.46 -4.95 5.44
C LYS A 30 10.32 -4.63 3.95
N LYS A 31 9.80 -5.56 3.17
CA LYS A 31 9.60 -5.35 1.75
C LYS A 31 8.63 -4.20 1.49
N THR A 32 7.59 -4.09 2.30
CA THR A 32 6.64 -3.00 2.20
C THR A 32 7.27 -1.66 2.53
N SER A 33 8.22 -1.64 3.46
CA SER A 33 8.87 -0.40 3.87
C SER A 33 10.02 0.01 2.96
N LYS A 34 10.53 -0.87 2.11
CA LYS A 34 11.61 -0.54 1.18
C LYS A 34 11.16 0.35 0.04
N GLU A 35 9.94 0.16 -0.41
CA GLU A 35 9.37 1.01 -1.43
C GLU A 35 8.63 2.15 -0.75
N GLU A 36 9.39 3.19 -0.43
CA GLU A 36 8.80 4.35 0.20
C GLU A 36 7.93 5.11 -0.80
N CYS A 37 6.71 5.37 -0.37
CA CYS A 37 5.83 6.23 -1.14
C CYS A 37 6.42 7.65 -1.15
N PRO A 38 6.63 8.24 -2.33
CA PRO A 38 7.25 9.56 -2.41
C PRO A 38 6.36 10.70 -1.92
N ILE A 39 5.12 10.39 -1.60
CA ILE A 39 4.17 11.38 -1.09
C ILE A 39 3.56 10.87 0.21
N ASP A 40 2.90 11.79 0.93
CA ASP A 40 2.15 11.42 2.12
C ASP A 40 0.82 10.81 1.70
N ALA A 41 0.71 9.49 1.81
CA ALA A 41 -0.50 8.77 1.43
C ALA A 41 -1.70 9.17 2.29
N ASP A 42 -1.49 9.50 3.55
CA ASP A 42 -2.57 9.94 4.43
C ASP A 42 -3.18 11.25 3.96
N LEU A 43 -2.33 12.19 3.52
CA LEU A 43 -2.81 13.46 2.95
C LEU A 43 -3.58 13.22 1.65
N LEU A 44 -3.11 12.28 0.83
CA LEU A 44 -3.80 11.94 -0.41
C LEU A 44 -5.18 11.35 -0.12
N ILE A 45 -5.27 10.46 0.87
CA ILE A 45 -6.54 9.87 1.28
C ILE A 45 -7.50 10.95 1.75
N LYS A 46 -7.02 11.89 2.58
CA LYS A 46 -7.85 13.02 3.03
C LYS A 46 -8.29 13.90 1.88
N ALA A 47 -7.40 14.16 0.94
CA ALA A 47 -7.71 14.99 -0.22
C ALA A 47 -8.76 14.34 -1.11
N LEU A 48 -8.83 13.02 -1.12
CA LEU A 48 -9.83 12.28 -1.87
C LEU A 48 -11.15 12.10 -1.12
N GLY A 49 -11.26 12.68 0.07
CA GLY A 49 -12.49 12.60 0.87
C GLY A 49 -12.49 11.56 1.97
N GLY A 50 -11.32 10.97 2.24
CA GLY A 50 -11.17 9.93 3.26
C GLY A 50 -11.25 8.54 2.67
N LYS A 51 -10.80 7.55 3.44
CA LYS A 51 -10.77 6.16 2.97
C LYS A 51 -12.15 5.60 2.64
N ASP A 52 -13.17 6.07 3.33
CA ASP A 52 -14.54 5.60 3.11
C ASP A 52 -15.10 6.10 1.77
N ASN A 53 -14.54 7.17 1.24
CA ASN A 53 -14.94 7.73 -0.04
C ASN A 53 -14.27 7.03 -1.22
N ILE A 54 -13.17 6.32 -1.00
CA ILE A 54 -12.43 5.66 -2.05
C ILE A 54 -13.00 4.25 -2.25
N THR A 55 -13.59 4.00 -3.42
CA THR A 55 -14.16 2.69 -3.74
C THR A 55 -13.18 1.81 -4.50
N ALA A 56 -12.33 2.41 -5.31
CA ALA A 56 -11.33 1.66 -6.07
C ALA A 56 -10.16 2.57 -6.43
N LEU A 57 -9.01 1.96 -6.61
CA LEU A 57 -7.80 2.63 -7.08
C LEU A 57 -7.15 1.80 -8.16
N GLU A 58 -6.79 2.45 -9.23
CA GLU A 58 -6.07 1.81 -10.33
C GLU A 58 -4.84 2.64 -10.68
N ALA A 59 -3.75 1.96 -10.96
CA ALA A 59 -2.52 2.62 -11.39
C ALA A 59 -2.21 2.25 -12.82
N SER A 60 -1.95 3.26 -13.63
CA SER A 60 -1.34 3.12 -14.95
C SER A 60 0.14 3.49 -14.83
N PRO A 61 0.95 3.25 -15.86
CA PRO A 61 2.39 3.56 -15.77
C PRO A 61 2.74 4.99 -15.35
N SER A 62 1.85 5.94 -15.62
CA SER A 62 2.09 7.34 -15.26
C SER A 62 0.91 8.02 -14.58
N LYS A 63 -0.18 7.31 -14.38
CA LYS A 63 -1.41 7.89 -13.84
C LYS A 63 -1.95 7.07 -12.69
N LEU A 64 -2.64 7.73 -11.79
CA LEU A 64 -3.36 7.10 -10.69
C LEU A 64 -4.82 7.49 -10.79
N LYS A 65 -5.69 6.51 -10.96
CA LYS A 65 -7.12 6.74 -11.08
C LYS A 65 -7.83 6.29 -9.82
N ALA A 66 -8.52 7.20 -9.17
CA ALA A 66 -9.31 6.91 -7.98
C ALA A 66 -10.80 6.96 -8.32
N THR A 67 -11.52 5.90 -7.96
CA THR A 67 -12.98 5.89 -8.07
C THR A 67 -13.56 6.20 -6.69
N LEU A 68 -14.47 7.16 -6.64
CA LEU A 68 -14.96 7.72 -5.40
C LEU A 68 -16.47 7.54 -5.30
N LYS A 69 -16.99 7.51 -4.07
CA LYS A 69 -18.42 7.50 -3.83
C LYS A 69 -19.03 8.87 -4.09
N GLN A 70 -18.29 9.92 -3.77
CA GLN A 70 -18.66 11.29 -3.99
C GLN A 70 -17.47 12.05 -4.55
N ASP A 71 -17.71 12.91 -5.50
CA ASP A 71 -16.68 13.77 -6.08
C ASP A 71 -16.74 15.19 -5.53
N LYS A 72 -17.46 15.39 -4.44
CA LYS A 72 -17.57 16.67 -3.75
C LYS A 72 -16.49 16.80 -2.69
N ASP A 73 -16.09 18.02 -2.42
CA ASP A 73 -15.14 18.37 -1.36
C ASP A 73 -13.77 17.71 -1.51
N LEU A 74 -13.36 17.48 -2.75
CA LEU A 74 -12.03 16.98 -3.03
C LEU A 74 -11.01 18.12 -2.95
N ASP A 75 -9.91 17.87 -2.27
CA ASP A 75 -8.85 18.86 -2.11
C ASP A 75 -7.81 18.70 -3.22
N VAL A 76 -8.13 19.19 -4.39
CA VAL A 76 -7.28 19.10 -5.57
C VAL A 76 -5.96 19.84 -5.36
N GLU A 77 -5.98 20.95 -4.63
CA GLU A 77 -4.77 21.72 -4.36
C GLU A 77 -3.75 20.93 -3.56
N THR A 78 -4.19 20.21 -2.53
CA THR A 78 -3.31 19.34 -1.75
C THR A 78 -2.72 18.25 -2.64
N ILE A 79 -3.52 17.67 -3.53
CA ILE A 79 -3.03 16.64 -4.47
C ILE A 79 -1.94 17.21 -5.37
N LYS A 80 -2.12 18.42 -5.88
CA LYS A 80 -1.09 19.08 -6.68
C LYS A 80 0.17 19.33 -5.88
N THR A 81 0.02 19.74 -4.63
CA THR A 81 1.14 19.97 -3.73
C THR A 81 1.93 18.68 -3.47
N LEU A 82 1.25 17.55 -3.45
CA LEU A 82 1.89 16.25 -3.26
C LEU A 82 2.74 15.82 -4.47
N GLY A 83 2.60 16.46 -5.59
CA GLY A 83 3.44 16.19 -6.75
C GLY A 83 2.70 15.77 -8.01
N ALA A 84 1.39 15.83 -8.03
CA ALA A 84 0.64 15.54 -9.24
C ALA A 84 0.90 16.61 -10.29
N SER A 85 1.38 16.21 -11.45
CA SER A 85 1.64 17.14 -12.55
C SER A 85 0.36 17.51 -13.29
N GLY A 86 -0.69 16.73 -13.15
CA GLY A 86 -1.99 17.04 -13.73
C GLY A 86 -3.08 16.27 -13.01
N ILE A 87 -4.27 16.82 -13.04
CA ILE A 87 -5.44 16.18 -12.41
C ILE A 87 -6.61 16.31 -13.38
N VAL A 88 -7.25 15.18 -13.67
CA VAL A 88 -8.44 15.14 -14.50
C VAL A 88 -9.60 14.64 -13.65
N ALA A 89 -10.59 15.48 -13.42
CA ALA A 89 -11.77 15.12 -12.66
C ALA A 89 -12.86 14.59 -13.59
N GLY A 90 -13.32 13.37 -13.30
CA GLY A 90 -14.44 12.77 -14.00
C GLY A 90 -15.62 12.62 -13.06
N HIS A 91 -16.67 11.98 -13.55
CA HIS A 91 -17.85 11.69 -12.72
C HIS A 91 -17.49 10.58 -11.72
N LEU A 92 -17.45 10.94 -10.44
CA LEU A 92 -17.05 10.02 -9.35
C LEU A 92 -15.67 9.40 -9.54
N THR A 93 -14.82 10.05 -10.34
CA THR A 93 -13.46 9.57 -10.57
C THR A 93 -12.50 10.77 -10.57
N LEU A 94 -11.27 10.50 -10.17
CA LEU A 94 -10.22 11.49 -10.20
C LEU A 94 -8.94 10.83 -10.70
N THR A 95 -8.42 11.33 -11.81
CA THR A 95 -7.17 10.83 -12.37
C THR A 95 -6.06 11.82 -12.04
N MET A 96 -5.02 11.31 -11.41
CA MET A 96 -3.87 12.11 -11.00
C MET A 96 -2.62 11.61 -11.72
N ILE A 97 -1.83 12.51 -12.22
CA ILE A 97 -0.62 12.16 -12.96
C ILE A 97 0.58 12.30 -12.03
N PHE A 98 1.03 11.20 -11.49
CA PHE A 98 2.19 11.14 -10.60
C PHE A 98 3.44 10.56 -11.28
N GLY A 99 3.32 10.17 -12.55
CA GLY A 99 4.42 9.56 -13.27
C GLY A 99 4.74 8.16 -12.74
N LYS A 100 6.01 7.84 -12.68
CA LYS A 100 6.46 6.51 -12.25
C LYS A 100 6.04 6.13 -10.84
N ALA A 101 5.77 7.12 -10.01
CA ALA A 101 5.38 6.88 -8.62
C ALA A 101 3.94 6.40 -8.49
N SER A 102 3.13 6.44 -9.54
CA SER A 102 1.72 6.10 -9.49
C SER A 102 1.46 4.69 -8.93
N SER A 103 2.26 3.72 -9.33
CA SER A 103 2.10 2.33 -8.86
C SER A 103 2.36 2.22 -7.36
N ILE A 104 3.45 2.82 -6.88
CA ILE A 104 3.83 2.78 -5.47
C ILE A 104 2.78 3.50 -4.63
N ILE A 105 2.31 4.64 -5.09
CA ILE A 105 1.28 5.41 -4.41
C ILE A 105 -0.01 4.60 -4.31
N CYS A 106 -0.41 3.96 -5.41
CA CYS A 106 -1.60 3.13 -5.44
C CYS A 106 -1.52 1.99 -4.41
N GLU A 107 -0.40 1.27 -4.40
CA GLU A 107 -0.20 0.18 -3.44
C GLU A 107 -0.23 0.67 -1.99
N THR A 108 0.44 1.77 -1.71
CA THR A 108 0.51 2.33 -0.37
C THR A 108 -0.88 2.76 0.11
N VAL A 109 -1.62 3.45 -0.74
CA VAL A 109 -2.97 3.90 -0.39
C VAL A 109 -3.91 2.72 -0.20
N LEU A 110 -3.83 1.72 -1.08
CA LEU A 110 -4.67 0.52 -0.95
C LEU A 110 -4.42 -0.21 0.36
N GLU A 111 -3.18 -0.29 0.80
CA GLU A 111 -2.86 -0.89 2.09
C GLU A 111 -3.45 -0.12 3.26
N LYS A 112 -3.47 1.19 3.17
CA LYS A 112 -3.99 2.05 4.25
C LYS A 112 -5.51 2.04 4.33
N ILE A 113 -6.19 1.82 3.22
CA ILE A 113 -7.66 1.85 3.19
C ILE A 113 -8.31 0.48 3.35
N LYS A 114 -7.50 -0.55 3.34
CA LYS A 114 -8.01 -1.91 3.60
C LYS A 114 -8.36 -2.15 5.05
#